data_546278fc9f9f6d5d4a39266e86874968
#
_entry.id   546278fc9f9f6d5d4a39266e86874968
#
_cell.length_a   1.000
_cell.length_b   1.000
_cell.length_c   1.000
_cell.angle_alpha   90.00
_cell.angle_beta   90.00
_cell.angle_gamma   90.00
#
_symmetry.space_group_name_H-M   'P 1'
#
loop_
_entity.id
_entity.type
_entity.pdbx_description
1 polymer ?
#
loop_
_entity_poly.entity_id
_entity_poly.type
_entity_poly.pdbx_seq_one_letter_code
_entity_poly.pdbx_strand_id
1 'polypeptide(L)'
;MTQLPVDPLYYSDYLQLDRILDAQELESARHGRPAHDEMLFIVVHQAYELWFKQILWDLDSVLEIFDRMPVPEASIGMAVSRLTRIVAIERLMLEQITVLETMTPLDFLDFRDFLIPASGFQSLQFRLLESKLGLREEDRITDDGSTFRSRLRAADRAVLAAEASRPSLFDLIETWLARTPFPAFGDFDFWSAYRRAVTAMLARDEEHIRSNPTLADVQKLVQLKGLEATREHFDALFDESKHDALVSAGRRRLSHRAFQAALLINLYRDQPILHLPFRLLTVLMDVDETLTNWRQRHALMAMRMIGTRIGTGGSSGHEYLRRSAEGSRVFHDLFNLTTFLIPRSELPVLSESVARSMGFTLDADSDSRDSGTS
;
A
#
# COMPACT_ATOMS: atom_id res chain seq x y z
N MET A 1 23.25 -16.27 -35.96
CA MET A 1 21.87 -16.10 -35.45
C MET A 1 20.97 -15.82 -36.64
N THR A 2 20.21 -16.79 -37.07
CA THR A 2 19.25 -16.67 -38.18
C THR A 2 18.08 -15.83 -37.67
N GLN A 3 17.90 -14.62 -38.18
CA GLN A 3 16.69 -13.83 -37.92
C GLN A 3 15.50 -14.63 -38.47
N LEU A 4 14.60 -15.03 -37.57
CA LEU A 4 13.29 -15.54 -38.00
C LEU A 4 12.60 -14.43 -38.80
N PRO A 5 11.98 -14.75 -39.95
CA PRO A 5 11.20 -13.79 -40.70
C PRO A 5 10.07 -13.28 -39.75
N VAL A 6 10.09 -12.00 -39.43
CA VAL A 6 9.04 -11.36 -38.64
C VAL A 6 7.97 -10.98 -39.65
N ASP A 7 6.83 -11.67 -39.62
CA ASP A 7 5.64 -11.26 -40.37
C ASP A 7 5.22 -9.84 -39.94
N PRO A 8 4.83 -8.96 -40.87
CA PRO A 8 4.39 -7.61 -40.53
C PRO A 8 3.17 -7.68 -39.60
N LEU A 9 3.33 -7.08 -38.41
CA LEU A 9 2.29 -7.03 -37.38
C LEU A 9 1.58 -5.69 -37.45
N TYR A 10 0.27 -5.70 -37.71
CA TYR A 10 -0.53 -4.50 -37.72
C TYR A 10 -0.97 -4.09 -36.30
N TYR A 11 -1.20 -2.80 -36.08
CA TYR A 11 -1.59 -2.22 -34.79
C TYR A 11 -2.87 -2.85 -34.20
N SER A 12 -3.90 -3.01 -35.04
CA SER A 12 -5.17 -3.64 -34.65
C SER A 12 -5.00 -5.08 -34.19
N ASP A 13 -4.16 -5.86 -34.93
CA ASP A 13 -3.93 -7.27 -34.65
C ASP A 13 -3.11 -7.44 -33.37
N TYR A 14 -2.10 -6.59 -33.18
CA TYR A 14 -1.29 -6.61 -31.96
C TYR A 14 -2.10 -6.30 -30.70
N LEU A 15 -2.96 -5.28 -30.79
CA LEU A 15 -3.80 -4.86 -29.66
C LEU A 15 -5.11 -5.65 -29.54
N GLN A 16 -5.41 -6.53 -30.51
CA GLN A 16 -6.68 -7.29 -30.57
C GLN A 16 -7.90 -6.35 -30.49
N LEU A 17 -7.86 -5.24 -31.25
CA LEU A 17 -8.87 -4.17 -31.15
C LEU A 17 -10.29 -4.66 -31.41
N ASP A 18 -10.49 -5.59 -32.34
CA ASP A 18 -11.79 -6.17 -32.65
C ASP A 18 -12.45 -6.79 -31.42
N ARG A 19 -11.63 -7.44 -30.52
CA ARG A 19 -12.14 -8.02 -29.28
C ARG A 19 -12.49 -6.99 -28.21
N ILE A 20 -11.77 -5.87 -28.20
CA ILE A 20 -11.94 -4.84 -27.16
C ILE A 20 -13.07 -3.90 -27.54
N LEU A 21 -13.14 -3.48 -28.81
CA LEU A 21 -14.10 -2.48 -29.29
C LEU A 21 -15.49 -3.05 -29.58
N ASP A 22 -15.62 -4.38 -29.75
CA ASP A 22 -16.90 -5.10 -29.93
C ASP A 22 -17.42 -5.70 -28.62
N ALA A 23 -16.77 -5.44 -27.47
CA ALA A 23 -17.13 -6.05 -26.18
C ALA A 23 -18.20 -5.26 -25.41
N GLN A 24 -18.76 -4.19 -25.98
CA GLN A 24 -19.76 -3.32 -25.33
C GLN A 24 -21.16 -3.67 -25.83
N GLU A 25 -21.89 -4.46 -25.06
CA GLU A 25 -23.28 -4.81 -25.32
C GLU A 25 -24.20 -4.15 -24.29
N LEU A 26 -25.12 -3.29 -24.76
CA LEU A 26 -26.04 -2.58 -23.87
C LEU A 26 -27.19 -3.51 -23.46
N GLU A 27 -27.35 -3.75 -22.17
CA GLU A 27 -28.44 -4.55 -21.62
C GLU A 27 -29.78 -3.81 -21.77
N SER A 28 -29.79 -2.49 -21.67
CA SER A 28 -30.96 -1.65 -21.95
C SER A 28 -31.50 -1.82 -23.38
N ALA A 29 -30.59 -1.96 -24.36
CA ALA A 29 -30.97 -2.21 -25.76
C ALA A 29 -31.58 -3.62 -25.94
N ARG A 30 -31.05 -4.64 -25.26
CA ARG A 30 -31.62 -6.00 -25.24
C ARG A 30 -33.06 -6.03 -24.70
N HIS A 31 -33.36 -5.09 -23.77
CA HIS A 31 -34.71 -4.93 -23.23
C HIS A 31 -35.58 -3.93 -24.02
N GLY A 32 -35.15 -3.48 -25.21
CA GLY A 32 -35.89 -2.56 -26.07
C GLY A 32 -36.00 -1.13 -25.55
N ARG A 33 -35.13 -0.73 -24.58
CA ARG A 33 -35.10 0.61 -23.98
C ARG A 33 -33.65 1.13 -23.91
N PRO A 34 -33.00 1.39 -25.07
CA PRO A 34 -31.61 1.74 -25.11
C PRO A 34 -31.35 3.05 -24.34
N ALA A 35 -30.44 2.99 -23.36
CA ALA A 35 -29.97 4.12 -22.58
C ALA A 35 -28.58 4.53 -23.09
N HIS A 36 -28.40 5.81 -23.46
CA HIS A 36 -27.16 6.31 -24.08
C HIS A 36 -25.95 6.13 -23.16
N ASP A 37 -26.08 6.46 -21.88
CA ASP A 37 -24.98 6.53 -20.93
C ASP A 37 -24.57 5.15 -20.39
N GLU A 38 -25.29 4.09 -20.72
CA GLU A 38 -24.87 2.72 -20.43
C GLU A 38 -23.55 2.38 -21.13
N MET A 39 -23.31 2.91 -22.35
CA MET A 39 -22.02 2.76 -23.04
C MET A 39 -20.87 3.34 -22.21
N LEU A 40 -21.04 4.56 -21.69
CA LEU A 40 -20.04 5.18 -20.80
C LEU A 40 -19.77 4.30 -19.57
N PHE A 41 -20.84 3.81 -18.94
CA PHE A 41 -20.75 2.93 -17.78
C PHE A 41 -19.94 1.68 -18.07
N ILE A 42 -20.20 0.99 -19.18
CA ILE A 42 -19.50 -0.22 -19.61
C ILE A 42 -18.02 0.10 -19.87
N VAL A 43 -17.71 1.10 -20.69
CA VAL A 43 -16.34 1.45 -21.10
C VAL A 43 -15.49 1.83 -19.88
N VAL A 44 -16.02 2.62 -18.95
CA VAL A 44 -15.31 3.00 -17.73
C VAL A 44 -14.98 1.77 -16.89
N HIS A 45 -15.92 0.85 -16.69
CA HIS A 45 -15.67 -0.38 -15.90
C HIS A 45 -14.70 -1.33 -16.61
N GLN A 46 -14.78 -1.47 -17.92
CA GLN A 46 -13.81 -2.26 -18.69
C GLN A 46 -12.40 -1.67 -18.60
N ALA A 47 -12.26 -0.34 -18.62
CA ALA A 47 -10.98 0.33 -18.43
C ALA A 47 -10.40 0.06 -17.02
N TYR A 48 -11.22 0.07 -15.95
CA TYR A 48 -10.78 -0.34 -14.61
C TYR A 48 -10.27 -1.78 -14.59
N GLU A 49 -10.99 -2.71 -15.19
CA GLU A 49 -10.57 -4.12 -15.23
C GLU A 49 -9.26 -4.32 -16.00
N LEU A 50 -9.01 -3.56 -17.07
CA LEU A 50 -7.73 -3.56 -17.79
C LEU A 50 -6.59 -2.99 -16.92
N TRP A 51 -6.85 -1.93 -16.15
CA TRP A 51 -5.87 -1.39 -15.21
C TRP A 51 -5.60 -2.35 -14.04
N PHE A 52 -6.61 -2.99 -13.49
CA PHE A 52 -6.40 -4.05 -12.48
C PHE A 52 -5.54 -5.18 -13.02
N LYS A 53 -5.73 -5.59 -14.26
CA LYS A 53 -4.90 -6.60 -14.91
C LYS A 53 -3.42 -6.16 -14.98
N GLN A 54 -3.15 -4.91 -15.36
CA GLN A 54 -1.79 -4.37 -15.41
C GLN A 54 -1.17 -4.27 -14.01
N ILE A 55 -1.94 -3.80 -13.02
CA ILE A 55 -1.49 -3.73 -11.62
C ILE A 55 -1.14 -5.14 -11.11
N LEU A 56 -1.99 -6.12 -11.35
CA LEU A 56 -1.74 -7.51 -10.94
C LEU A 56 -0.48 -8.08 -11.60
N TRP A 57 -0.24 -7.78 -12.87
CA TRP A 57 0.96 -8.20 -13.58
C TRP A 57 2.25 -7.63 -12.96
N ASP A 58 2.26 -6.33 -12.65
CA ASP A 58 3.40 -5.70 -11.98
C ASP A 58 3.56 -6.22 -10.55
N LEU A 59 2.45 -6.39 -9.82
CA LEU A 59 2.45 -6.89 -8.44
C LEU A 59 2.95 -8.33 -8.34
N ASP A 60 2.53 -9.23 -9.24
CA ASP A 60 3.01 -10.61 -9.29
C ASP A 60 4.53 -10.66 -9.44
N SER A 61 5.06 -9.78 -10.27
CA SER A 61 6.49 -9.67 -10.44
C SER A 61 7.23 -9.09 -9.22
N VAL A 62 6.58 -8.23 -8.42
CA VAL A 62 7.13 -7.78 -7.13
C VAL A 62 7.12 -8.91 -6.10
N LEU A 63 6.03 -9.67 -6.03
CA LEU A 63 5.92 -10.85 -5.17
C LEU A 63 7.03 -11.86 -5.49
N GLU A 64 7.28 -12.17 -6.75
CA GLU A 64 8.36 -13.06 -7.18
C GLU A 64 9.76 -12.58 -6.76
N ILE A 65 9.99 -11.27 -6.69
CA ILE A 65 11.25 -10.69 -6.24
C ILE A 65 11.45 -10.98 -4.75
N PHE A 66 10.43 -10.72 -3.93
CA PHE A 66 10.53 -10.86 -2.47
C PHE A 66 10.33 -12.30 -1.97
N ASP A 67 9.77 -13.19 -2.77
CA ASP A 67 9.69 -14.63 -2.45
C ASP A 67 11.06 -15.32 -2.55
N ARG A 68 12.02 -14.72 -3.24
CA ARG A 68 13.40 -15.20 -3.33
C ARG A 68 14.22 -14.77 -2.12
N MET A 69 14.85 -15.73 -1.45
CA MET A 69 15.69 -15.44 -0.29
C MET A 69 17.13 -15.93 -0.52
N PRO A 70 18.13 -15.06 -0.35
CA PRO A 70 18.07 -13.62 -0.06
C PRO A 70 17.56 -12.80 -1.24
N VAL A 71 16.91 -11.66 -0.97
CA VAL A 71 16.49 -10.72 -2.01
C VAL A 71 17.70 -9.97 -2.53
N PRO A 72 18.04 -10.04 -3.84
CA PRO A 72 19.17 -9.28 -4.38
C PRO A 72 18.87 -7.76 -4.36
N GLU A 73 19.80 -6.94 -3.88
CA GLU A 73 19.65 -5.47 -3.82
C GLU A 73 19.27 -4.84 -5.18
N ALA A 74 19.86 -5.32 -6.28
CA ALA A 74 19.51 -4.87 -7.63
C ALA A 74 18.03 -5.09 -7.97
N SER A 75 17.40 -6.13 -7.41
CA SER A 75 15.99 -6.46 -7.64
C SER A 75 15.05 -5.53 -6.88
N ILE A 76 15.49 -4.92 -5.76
CA ILE A 76 14.69 -3.93 -5.01
C ILE A 76 14.42 -2.71 -5.89
N GLY A 77 15.39 -2.25 -6.67
CA GLY A 77 15.20 -1.14 -7.62
C GLY A 77 14.11 -1.43 -8.67
N MET A 78 14.04 -2.67 -9.14
CA MET A 78 13.00 -3.12 -10.06
C MET A 78 11.62 -3.16 -9.37
N ALA A 79 11.55 -3.67 -8.15
CA ALA A 79 10.31 -3.67 -7.36
C ALA A 79 9.79 -2.24 -7.12
N VAL A 80 10.66 -1.31 -6.71
CA VAL A 80 10.32 0.11 -6.55
C VAL A 80 9.78 0.71 -7.86
N SER A 81 10.41 0.42 -9.00
CA SER A 81 9.96 0.91 -10.31
C SER A 81 8.56 0.40 -10.66
N ARG A 82 8.26 -0.88 -10.41
CA ARG A 82 6.93 -1.48 -10.66
C ARG A 82 5.87 -0.94 -9.72
N LEU A 83 6.17 -0.83 -8.43
CA LEU A 83 5.25 -0.22 -7.46
C LEU A 83 4.97 1.26 -7.79
N THR A 84 5.98 2.01 -8.25
CA THR A 84 5.79 3.39 -8.72
C THR A 84 4.83 3.45 -9.92
N ARG A 85 4.89 2.47 -10.84
CA ARG A 85 3.92 2.36 -11.94
C ARG A 85 2.52 2.04 -11.42
N ILE A 86 2.39 1.15 -10.44
CA ILE A 86 1.10 0.86 -9.79
C ILE A 86 0.50 2.15 -9.24
N VAL A 87 1.25 2.95 -8.48
CA VAL A 87 0.78 4.26 -7.98
C VAL A 87 0.34 5.19 -9.11
N ALA A 88 1.09 5.23 -10.21
CA ALA A 88 0.70 6.06 -11.36
C ALA A 88 -0.62 5.61 -12.00
N ILE A 89 -0.85 4.29 -12.11
CA ILE A 89 -2.11 3.72 -12.59
C ILE A 89 -3.26 4.03 -11.61
N GLU A 90 -3.05 3.86 -10.31
CA GLU A 90 -4.05 4.15 -9.29
C GLU A 90 -4.48 5.64 -9.29
N ARG A 91 -3.54 6.57 -9.51
CA ARG A 91 -3.84 8.00 -9.71
C ARG A 91 -4.70 8.23 -10.94
N LEU A 92 -4.38 7.57 -12.06
CA LEU A 92 -5.21 7.62 -13.27
C LEU A 92 -6.62 7.06 -12.99
N MET A 93 -6.73 5.96 -12.27
CA MET A 93 -8.01 5.37 -11.86
C MET A 93 -8.82 6.33 -10.98
N LEU A 94 -8.17 7.07 -10.08
CA LEU A 94 -8.81 8.10 -9.26
C LEU A 94 -9.39 9.22 -10.11
N GLU A 95 -8.62 9.73 -11.08
CA GLU A 95 -9.07 10.76 -12.02
C GLU A 95 -10.20 10.25 -12.94
N GLN A 96 -10.17 8.98 -13.33
CA GLN A 96 -11.19 8.38 -14.21
C GLN A 96 -12.60 8.40 -13.59
N ILE A 97 -12.74 8.48 -12.26
CA ILE A 97 -14.05 8.64 -11.60
C ILE A 97 -14.75 9.91 -12.09
N THR A 98 -14.02 10.98 -12.40
CA THR A 98 -14.59 12.24 -12.89
C THR A 98 -15.32 12.06 -14.22
N VAL A 99 -14.85 11.13 -15.05
CA VAL A 99 -15.52 10.80 -16.33
C VAL A 99 -16.87 10.16 -16.06
N LEU A 100 -16.94 9.21 -15.11
CA LEU A 100 -18.20 8.57 -14.73
C LEU A 100 -19.18 9.56 -14.08
N GLU A 101 -18.67 10.55 -13.34
CA GLU A 101 -19.48 11.59 -12.68
C GLU A 101 -20.12 12.58 -13.66
N THR A 102 -19.77 12.54 -14.96
CA THR A 102 -20.48 13.31 -16.00
C THR A 102 -21.87 12.75 -16.28
N MET A 103 -22.12 11.47 -16.00
CA MET A 103 -23.45 10.86 -16.05
C MET A 103 -24.31 11.42 -14.89
N THR A 104 -25.57 11.75 -15.18
CA THR A 104 -26.49 12.17 -14.10
C THR A 104 -27.14 10.97 -13.40
N PRO A 105 -27.64 11.15 -12.16
CA PRO A 105 -28.39 10.10 -11.49
C PRO A 105 -29.61 9.60 -12.28
N LEU A 106 -30.26 10.45 -13.07
CA LEU A 106 -31.40 10.05 -13.89
C LEU A 106 -30.97 9.17 -15.04
N ASP A 107 -29.87 9.50 -15.73
CA ASP A 107 -29.34 8.69 -16.83
C ASP A 107 -28.92 7.29 -16.33
N PHE A 108 -28.34 7.19 -15.11
CA PHE A 108 -28.02 5.91 -14.49
C PHE A 108 -29.28 5.09 -14.16
N LEU A 109 -30.36 5.73 -13.71
CA LEU A 109 -31.61 5.05 -13.38
C LEU A 109 -32.31 4.46 -14.61
N ASP A 110 -32.05 4.97 -15.81
CA ASP A 110 -32.66 4.48 -17.05
C ASP A 110 -32.25 3.03 -17.39
N PHE A 111 -31.06 2.58 -16.92
CA PHE A 111 -30.59 1.22 -17.20
C PHE A 111 -30.24 0.40 -15.95
N ARG A 112 -30.13 1.05 -14.78
CA ARG A 112 -29.68 0.40 -13.51
C ARG A 112 -30.40 -0.91 -13.20
N ASP A 113 -31.71 -0.95 -13.39
CA ASP A 113 -32.50 -2.10 -12.98
C ASP A 113 -32.26 -3.34 -13.88
N PHE A 114 -31.75 -3.14 -15.11
CA PHE A 114 -31.35 -4.22 -15.99
C PHE A 114 -30.02 -4.88 -15.57
N LEU A 115 -29.23 -4.20 -14.73
CA LEU A 115 -27.94 -4.71 -14.31
C LEU A 115 -28.00 -5.70 -13.13
N ILE A 116 -29.13 -5.80 -12.43
CA ILE A 116 -29.24 -6.64 -11.24
C ILE A 116 -29.11 -8.13 -11.62
N PRO A 117 -28.22 -8.92 -10.96
CA PRO A 117 -27.45 -8.63 -9.74
C PRO A 117 -25.99 -8.23 -9.99
N ALA A 118 -25.60 -7.76 -11.17
CA ALA A 118 -24.22 -7.39 -11.50
C ALA A 118 -23.77 -6.21 -10.64
N SER A 119 -22.56 -6.30 -10.11
CA SER A 119 -21.98 -5.30 -9.21
C SER A 119 -20.46 -5.32 -9.23
N GLY A 120 -19.81 -4.17 -9.06
CA GLY A 120 -18.36 -4.05 -8.90
C GLY A 120 -17.79 -4.88 -7.72
N PHE A 121 -18.61 -5.26 -6.74
CA PHE A 121 -18.22 -6.20 -5.67
C PHE A 121 -17.83 -7.58 -6.20
N GLN A 122 -18.22 -7.92 -7.41
CA GLN A 122 -17.93 -9.17 -8.09
C GLN A 122 -16.63 -9.14 -8.90
N SER A 123 -15.90 -8.00 -8.94
CA SER A 123 -14.61 -7.93 -9.62
C SER A 123 -13.60 -8.87 -8.96
N LEU A 124 -13.29 -9.98 -9.62
CA LEU A 124 -12.28 -10.93 -9.18
C LEU A 124 -10.91 -10.26 -9.11
N GLN A 125 -10.55 -9.44 -10.11
CA GLN A 125 -9.24 -8.80 -10.18
C GLN A 125 -9.02 -7.84 -9.02
N PHE A 126 -10.03 -7.03 -8.65
CA PHE A 126 -9.93 -6.16 -7.49
C PHE A 126 -9.76 -6.97 -6.18
N ARG A 127 -10.46 -8.09 -6.03
CA ARG A 127 -10.30 -8.96 -4.86
C ARG A 127 -8.93 -9.64 -4.80
N LEU A 128 -8.38 -10.03 -5.95
CA LEU A 128 -7.01 -10.54 -6.06
C LEU A 128 -5.98 -9.47 -5.68
N LEU A 129 -6.16 -8.23 -6.15
CA LEU A 129 -5.30 -7.11 -5.78
C LEU A 129 -5.25 -6.91 -4.26
N GLU A 130 -6.41 -6.85 -3.60
CA GLU A 130 -6.50 -6.74 -2.14
C GLU A 130 -5.78 -7.90 -1.41
N SER A 131 -5.99 -9.13 -1.87
CA SER A 131 -5.39 -10.32 -1.26
C SER A 131 -3.88 -10.35 -1.44
N LYS A 132 -3.39 -10.05 -2.65
CA LYS A 132 -1.96 -10.01 -2.97
C LYS A 132 -1.21 -8.89 -2.23
N LEU A 133 -1.84 -7.74 -2.00
CA LEU A 133 -1.28 -6.69 -1.14
C LEU A 133 -1.19 -7.14 0.32
N GLY A 134 -2.13 -7.94 0.80
CA GLY A 134 -2.16 -8.47 2.16
C GLY A 134 -3.33 -7.97 3.01
N LEU A 135 -4.44 -7.53 2.40
CA LEU A 135 -5.65 -7.24 3.15
C LEU A 135 -6.25 -8.54 3.68
N ARG A 136 -6.29 -8.69 5.01
CA ARG A 136 -6.80 -9.89 5.67
C ARG A 136 -8.31 -10.02 5.52
N GLU A 137 -8.83 -11.23 5.62
CA GLU A 137 -10.27 -11.46 5.53
C GLU A 137 -11.04 -10.86 6.72
N GLU A 138 -10.44 -10.91 7.91
CA GLU A 138 -10.99 -10.29 9.13
C GLU A 138 -11.05 -8.75 9.07
N ASP A 139 -10.14 -8.11 8.32
CA ASP A 139 -10.11 -6.66 8.12
C ASP A 139 -11.13 -6.22 7.06
N ARG A 140 -11.69 -7.16 6.30
CA ARG A 140 -12.71 -6.86 5.30
C ARG A 140 -14.06 -6.65 5.95
N ILE A 141 -14.63 -5.50 5.69
CA ILE A 141 -15.96 -5.16 6.22
C ILE A 141 -17.00 -6.07 5.58
N THR A 142 -17.85 -6.65 6.42
CA THR A 142 -19.00 -7.42 6.01
C THR A 142 -20.25 -6.56 6.10
N ASP A 143 -21.14 -6.71 5.11
CA ASP A 143 -22.48 -6.10 5.13
C ASP A 143 -23.49 -7.18 5.52
N ASP A 144 -24.34 -6.90 6.52
CA ASP A 144 -25.39 -7.82 7.01
C ASP A 144 -24.91 -9.24 7.41
N GLY A 145 -23.64 -9.38 7.84
CA GLY A 145 -23.05 -10.67 8.21
C GLY A 145 -22.75 -11.60 7.03
N SER A 146 -22.99 -11.15 5.80
CA SER A 146 -22.61 -11.89 4.59
C SER A 146 -21.18 -11.54 4.18
N THR A 147 -20.34 -12.55 3.96
CA THR A 147 -19.00 -12.32 3.42
C THR A 147 -19.10 -11.93 1.95
N PHE A 148 -18.17 -11.07 1.46
CA PHE A 148 -18.08 -10.72 0.03
C PHE A 148 -18.01 -11.97 -0.87
N ARG A 149 -17.50 -13.09 -0.35
CA ARG A 149 -17.40 -14.38 -1.07
C ARG A 149 -18.76 -14.92 -1.51
N SER A 150 -19.83 -14.64 -0.76
CA SER A 150 -21.18 -15.13 -1.12
C SER A 150 -21.70 -14.54 -2.45
N ARG A 151 -21.15 -13.39 -2.87
CA ARG A 151 -21.52 -12.66 -4.10
C ARG A 151 -20.71 -13.09 -5.32
N LEU A 152 -19.67 -13.90 -5.13
CA LEU A 152 -18.79 -14.37 -6.20
C LEU A 152 -19.25 -15.71 -6.76
N ARG A 153 -18.94 -15.97 -8.02
CA ARG A 153 -19.14 -17.29 -8.65
C ARG A 153 -18.26 -18.34 -7.98
N ALA A 154 -18.65 -19.60 -8.05
CA ALA A 154 -17.89 -20.69 -7.45
C ALA A 154 -16.43 -20.77 -7.97
N ALA A 155 -16.24 -20.54 -9.27
CA ALA A 155 -14.90 -20.51 -9.89
C ALA A 155 -14.04 -19.40 -9.31
N ASP A 156 -14.59 -18.18 -9.15
CA ASP A 156 -13.87 -17.02 -8.62
C ASP A 156 -13.47 -17.23 -7.15
N ARG A 157 -14.37 -17.86 -6.36
CA ARG A 157 -14.06 -18.23 -4.97
C ARG A 157 -12.90 -19.22 -4.89
N ALA A 158 -12.80 -20.17 -5.81
CA ALA A 158 -11.72 -21.14 -5.85
C ALA A 158 -10.38 -20.45 -6.17
N VAL A 159 -10.35 -19.50 -7.10
CA VAL A 159 -9.16 -18.70 -7.43
C VAL A 159 -8.70 -17.89 -6.23
N LEU A 160 -9.61 -17.20 -5.55
CA LEU A 160 -9.28 -16.42 -4.34
C LEU A 160 -8.81 -17.29 -3.18
N ALA A 161 -9.38 -18.49 -3.01
CA ALA A 161 -8.93 -19.42 -1.98
C ALA A 161 -7.50 -19.93 -2.24
N ALA A 162 -7.17 -20.21 -3.51
CA ALA A 162 -5.83 -20.59 -3.90
C ALA A 162 -4.83 -19.44 -3.68
N GLU A 163 -5.21 -18.19 -3.96
CA GLU A 163 -4.36 -17.04 -3.72
C GLU A 163 -4.14 -16.77 -2.22
N ALA A 164 -5.16 -16.91 -1.40
CA ALA A 164 -5.07 -16.71 0.05
C ALA A 164 -4.14 -17.71 0.76
N SER A 165 -3.75 -18.82 0.10
CA SER A 165 -2.76 -19.77 0.62
C SER A 165 -1.31 -19.37 0.32
N ARG A 166 -1.09 -18.31 -0.43
CA ARG A 166 0.22 -17.77 -0.78
C ARG A 166 0.59 -16.60 0.13
N PRO A 167 1.89 -16.35 0.38
CA PRO A 167 2.29 -15.16 1.09
C PRO A 167 1.93 -13.90 0.29
N SER A 168 1.35 -12.92 0.97
CA SER A 168 1.05 -11.61 0.41
C SER A 168 2.29 -10.72 0.33
N LEU A 169 2.18 -9.56 -0.35
CA LEU A 169 3.25 -8.58 -0.38
C LEU A 169 3.59 -8.11 1.04
N PHE A 170 2.61 -7.91 1.91
CA PHE A 170 2.84 -7.57 3.30
C PHE A 170 3.70 -8.62 4.01
N ASP A 171 3.37 -9.90 3.89
CA ASP A 171 4.09 -11.00 4.55
C ASP A 171 5.54 -11.11 4.05
N LEU A 172 5.75 -10.93 2.76
CA LEU A 172 7.07 -10.97 2.14
C LEU A 172 7.93 -9.75 2.55
N ILE A 173 7.36 -8.56 2.58
CA ILE A 173 8.03 -7.34 3.06
C ILE A 173 8.36 -7.45 4.54
N GLU A 174 7.44 -7.95 5.36
CA GLU A 174 7.71 -8.20 6.78
C GLU A 174 8.88 -9.16 6.96
N THR A 175 8.88 -10.27 6.24
CA THR A 175 9.97 -11.26 6.25
C THR A 175 11.29 -10.64 5.81
N TRP A 176 11.30 -9.82 4.78
CA TRP A 176 12.48 -9.10 4.30
C TRP A 176 13.01 -8.13 5.36
N LEU A 177 12.14 -7.31 5.96
CA LEU A 177 12.49 -6.39 7.03
C LEU A 177 13.06 -7.13 8.25
N ALA A 178 12.40 -8.19 8.70
CA ALA A 178 12.83 -8.95 9.88
C ALA A 178 14.20 -9.62 9.73
N ARG A 179 14.64 -9.91 8.51
CA ARG A 179 15.95 -10.48 8.20
C ARG A 179 17.03 -9.45 8.00
N THR A 180 16.68 -8.18 7.87
CA THR A 180 17.64 -7.12 7.64
C THR A 180 18.57 -6.98 8.86
N PRO A 181 19.90 -7.10 8.70
CA PRO A 181 20.84 -7.30 9.82
C PRO A 181 21.17 -6.01 10.60
N PHE A 182 20.26 -5.05 10.65
CA PHE A 182 20.51 -3.69 11.12
C PHE A 182 20.67 -3.44 12.63
N PRO A 183 20.49 -4.34 13.61
CA PRO A 183 20.74 -3.96 15.00
C PRO A 183 22.13 -4.27 15.55
N ALA A 184 22.92 -5.08 14.88
CA ALA A 184 24.18 -5.59 15.44
C ALA A 184 25.38 -5.20 14.56
N PHE A 185 25.81 -3.95 14.66
CA PHE A 185 27.04 -3.48 14.05
C PHE A 185 28.17 -3.48 15.11
N GLY A 186 28.80 -4.63 15.34
CA GLY A 186 29.93 -4.75 16.28
C GLY A 186 29.58 -4.24 17.68
N ASP A 187 30.40 -3.36 18.23
CA ASP A 187 30.25 -2.81 19.58
C ASP A 187 29.23 -1.65 19.70
N PHE A 188 28.54 -1.29 18.62
CA PHE A 188 27.58 -0.18 18.63
C PHE A 188 26.15 -0.65 18.89
N ASP A 189 25.68 -0.45 20.14
CA ASP A 189 24.29 -0.68 20.51
C ASP A 189 23.43 0.54 20.13
N PHE A 190 22.91 0.49 18.91
CA PHE A 190 22.01 1.54 18.37
C PHE A 190 20.78 1.76 19.24
N TRP A 191 20.10 0.67 19.66
CA TRP A 191 18.82 0.80 20.34
C TRP A 191 18.96 1.40 21.74
N SER A 192 20.04 1.12 22.47
CA SER A 192 20.31 1.77 23.75
C SER A 192 20.65 3.26 23.56
N ALA A 193 21.39 3.62 22.52
CA ALA A 193 21.69 5.02 22.21
C ALA A 193 20.45 5.79 21.78
N TYR A 194 19.61 5.21 20.93
CA TYR A 194 18.35 5.78 20.48
C TYR A 194 17.36 5.94 21.66
N ARG A 195 17.24 4.95 22.55
CA ARG A 195 16.42 5.06 23.76
C ARG A 195 16.85 6.25 24.63
N ARG A 196 18.15 6.48 24.82
CA ARG A 196 18.66 7.65 25.56
C ARG A 196 18.26 8.97 24.89
N ALA A 197 18.39 9.05 23.56
CA ALA A 197 18.00 10.26 22.80
C ALA A 197 16.49 10.54 22.94
N VAL A 198 15.65 9.51 22.77
CA VAL A 198 14.19 9.61 22.97
C VAL A 198 13.83 10.06 24.39
N THR A 199 14.47 9.46 25.41
CA THR A 199 14.22 9.83 26.81
C THR A 199 14.57 11.29 27.07
N ALA A 200 15.69 11.77 26.53
CA ALA A 200 16.10 13.17 26.65
C ALA A 200 15.13 14.11 25.91
N MET A 201 14.67 13.72 24.72
CA MET A 201 13.67 14.48 23.95
C MET A 201 12.36 14.63 24.74
N LEU A 202 11.79 13.53 25.22
CA LEU A 202 10.54 13.54 25.95
C LEU A 202 10.64 14.32 27.28
N ALA A 203 11.79 14.30 27.95
CA ALA A 203 12.03 15.10 29.15
C ALA A 203 12.05 16.60 28.84
N ARG A 204 12.63 17.03 27.71
CA ARG A 204 12.58 18.43 27.26
C ARG A 204 11.17 18.86 26.88
N ASP A 205 10.42 17.99 26.20
CA ASP A 205 9.03 18.29 25.84
C ASP A 205 8.17 18.47 27.08
N GLU A 206 8.37 17.64 28.10
CA GLU A 206 7.70 17.76 29.39
C GLU A 206 8.02 19.12 30.06
N GLU A 207 9.28 19.51 30.10
CA GLU A 207 9.71 20.80 30.65
C GLU A 207 9.11 21.99 29.87
N HIS A 208 9.12 21.91 28.53
CA HIS A 208 8.50 22.92 27.68
C HIS A 208 7.00 23.08 27.96
N ILE A 209 6.27 21.96 28.15
CA ILE A 209 4.85 22.02 28.50
C ILE A 209 4.63 22.65 29.89
N ARG A 210 5.43 22.25 30.88
CA ARG A 210 5.31 22.75 32.26
C ARG A 210 5.64 24.24 32.37
N SER A 211 6.70 24.67 31.71
CA SER A 211 7.19 26.05 31.74
C SER A 211 6.45 27.00 30.80
N ASN A 212 5.59 26.50 29.90
CA ASN A 212 4.91 27.34 28.92
C ASN A 212 3.93 28.32 29.58
N PRO A 213 4.18 29.63 29.51
CA PRO A 213 3.34 30.64 30.16
C PRO A 213 2.01 30.90 29.43
N THR A 214 1.88 30.42 28.16
CA THR A 214 0.65 30.64 27.36
C THR A 214 -0.40 29.56 27.56
N LEU A 215 -0.06 28.46 28.24
CA LEU A 215 -0.95 27.34 28.48
C LEU A 215 -1.61 27.47 29.85
N ALA A 216 -2.96 27.37 29.90
CA ALA A 216 -3.67 27.19 31.13
C ALA A 216 -3.38 25.81 31.76
N ASP A 217 -3.53 25.67 33.07
CA ASP A 217 -3.21 24.43 33.81
C ASP A 217 -3.94 23.21 33.24
N VAL A 218 -5.22 23.35 32.84
CA VAL A 218 -6.01 22.28 32.19
C VAL A 218 -5.39 21.86 30.87
N GLN A 219 -4.90 22.82 30.07
CA GLN A 219 -4.25 22.52 28.79
C GLN A 219 -2.89 21.81 28.98
N LYS A 220 -2.10 22.25 29.98
CA LYS A 220 -0.87 21.57 30.41
C LYS A 220 -1.14 20.12 30.79
N LEU A 221 -2.18 19.87 31.59
CA LEU A 221 -2.54 18.51 31.99
C LEU A 221 -2.91 17.62 30.80
N VAL A 222 -3.67 18.14 29.83
CA VAL A 222 -4.03 17.41 28.61
C VAL A 222 -2.79 17.07 27.78
N GLN A 223 -1.86 18.03 27.60
CA GLN A 223 -0.64 17.82 26.84
C GLN A 223 0.31 16.84 27.54
N LEU A 224 0.46 16.92 28.89
CA LEU A 224 1.26 15.96 29.65
C LEU A 224 0.70 14.53 29.55
N LYS A 225 -0.64 14.39 29.56
CA LYS A 225 -1.28 13.08 29.35
C LYS A 225 -1.03 12.56 27.93
N GLY A 226 -1.03 13.43 26.91
CA GLY A 226 -0.65 13.06 25.55
C GLY A 226 0.82 12.62 25.46
N LEU A 227 1.72 13.30 26.17
CA LEU A 227 3.14 12.95 26.24
C LEU A 227 3.36 11.58 26.90
N GLU A 228 2.56 11.25 27.93
CA GLU A 228 2.63 9.92 28.56
C GLU A 228 2.20 8.81 27.59
N ALA A 229 1.12 9.02 26.83
CA ALA A 229 0.73 8.09 25.77
C ALA A 229 1.85 7.92 24.71
N THR A 230 2.57 8.99 24.40
CA THR A 230 3.74 8.92 23.51
C THR A 230 4.86 8.08 24.13
N ARG A 231 5.13 8.22 25.43
CA ARG A 231 6.10 7.35 26.15
C ARG A 231 5.74 5.86 26.06
N GLU A 232 4.45 5.53 26.28
CA GLU A 232 3.96 4.15 26.17
C GLU A 232 4.19 3.59 24.76
N HIS A 233 4.00 4.40 23.71
CA HIS A 233 4.30 3.99 22.34
C HIS A 233 5.79 3.68 22.14
N PHE A 234 6.70 4.54 22.64
CA PHE A 234 8.14 4.29 22.58
C PHE A 234 8.55 3.07 23.45
N ASP A 235 7.90 2.85 24.59
CA ASP A 235 8.16 1.67 25.41
C ASP A 235 7.91 0.38 24.62
N ALA A 236 6.83 0.31 23.84
CA ALA A 236 6.54 -0.85 23.01
C ALA A 236 7.57 -1.05 21.85
N LEU A 237 8.27 0.01 21.43
CA LEU A 237 9.38 -0.12 20.47
C LEU A 237 10.60 -0.82 21.09
N PHE A 238 10.82 -0.62 22.39
CA PHE A 238 11.98 -1.15 23.11
C PHE A 238 11.72 -2.47 23.86
N ASP A 239 10.47 -2.89 23.95
CA ASP A 239 10.02 -4.08 24.67
C ASP A 239 9.18 -4.95 23.75
N GLU A 240 9.76 -6.11 23.35
CA GLU A 240 9.12 -7.05 22.44
C GLU A 240 7.78 -7.54 22.97
N SER A 241 7.66 -7.80 24.28
CA SER A 241 6.41 -8.29 24.88
C SER A 241 5.27 -7.26 24.79
N LYS A 242 5.59 -5.98 24.98
CA LYS A 242 4.61 -4.88 24.79
C LYS A 242 4.24 -4.72 23.31
N HIS A 243 5.20 -4.89 22.40
CA HIS A 243 4.93 -4.85 20.96
C HIS A 243 4.00 -5.99 20.55
N ASP A 244 4.28 -7.22 20.98
CA ASP A 244 3.48 -8.40 20.66
C ASP A 244 2.06 -8.32 21.21
N ALA A 245 1.87 -7.67 22.35
CA ALA A 245 0.55 -7.35 22.87
C ALA A 245 -0.23 -6.40 21.93
N LEU A 246 0.44 -5.44 21.28
CA LEU A 246 -0.18 -4.57 20.27
C LEU A 246 -0.53 -5.33 18.98
N VAL A 247 0.34 -6.27 18.56
CA VAL A 247 0.07 -7.15 17.41
C VAL A 247 -1.14 -8.05 17.72
N SER A 248 -1.15 -8.68 18.89
CA SER A 248 -2.27 -9.54 19.32
C SER A 248 -3.60 -8.78 19.43
N ALA A 249 -3.55 -7.50 19.78
CA ALA A 249 -4.72 -6.61 19.83
C ALA A 249 -5.13 -6.03 18.46
N GLY A 250 -4.47 -6.42 17.36
CA GLY A 250 -4.73 -5.91 16.01
C GLY A 250 -4.33 -4.44 15.80
N ARG A 251 -3.58 -3.84 16.73
CA ARG A 251 -3.14 -2.44 16.67
C ARG A 251 -1.85 -2.27 15.87
N ARG A 252 -1.10 -3.33 15.64
CA ARG A 252 0.08 -3.45 14.77
C ARG A 252 0.01 -4.75 13.98
N ARG A 253 0.70 -4.78 12.86
CA ARG A 253 0.80 -5.95 12.00
C ARG A 253 2.25 -6.43 11.86
N LEU A 254 3.21 -5.51 11.75
CA LEU A 254 4.63 -5.85 11.66
C LEU A 254 5.11 -6.45 12.98
N SER A 255 5.92 -7.50 12.91
CA SER A 255 6.65 -8.02 14.07
C SER A 255 7.57 -6.93 14.65
N HIS A 256 7.94 -7.08 15.92
CA HIS A 256 8.83 -6.15 16.61
C HIS A 256 10.11 -5.88 15.81
N ARG A 257 10.74 -6.95 15.30
CA ARG A 257 11.98 -6.86 14.54
C ARG A 257 11.80 -6.16 13.19
N ALA A 258 10.71 -6.46 12.46
CA ALA A 258 10.40 -5.81 11.19
C ALA A 258 10.09 -4.31 11.39
N PHE A 259 9.35 -3.97 12.45
CA PHE A 259 9.04 -2.59 12.79
C PHE A 259 10.30 -1.78 13.13
N GLN A 260 11.21 -2.36 13.94
CA GLN A 260 12.50 -1.74 14.24
C GLN A 260 13.36 -1.55 12.99
N ALA A 261 13.43 -2.53 12.10
CA ALA A 261 14.16 -2.42 10.84
C ALA A 261 13.59 -1.29 9.94
N ALA A 262 12.27 -1.21 9.80
CA ALA A 262 11.62 -0.16 9.04
C ALA A 262 11.87 1.23 9.65
N LEU A 263 11.87 1.36 10.97
CA LEU A 263 12.22 2.60 11.66
C LEU A 263 13.68 3.01 11.41
N LEU A 264 14.62 2.08 11.52
CA LEU A 264 16.04 2.35 11.28
C LEU A 264 16.28 2.84 9.85
N ILE A 265 15.63 2.21 8.85
CA ILE A 265 15.68 2.65 7.45
C ILE A 265 15.23 4.11 7.34
N ASN A 266 14.16 4.50 8.03
CA ASN A 266 13.64 5.88 8.01
C ASN A 266 14.60 6.87 8.70
N LEU A 267 15.19 6.49 9.84
CA LEU A 267 16.07 7.35 10.62
C LEU A 267 17.39 7.66 9.88
N TYR A 268 17.94 6.66 9.20
CA TYR A 268 19.23 6.76 8.49
C TYR A 268 19.10 6.69 6.97
N ARG A 269 17.97 7.11 6.43
CA ARG A 269 17.66 7.08 4.98
C ARG A 269 18.71 7.78 4.09
N ASP A 270 19.52 8.66 4.69
CA ASP A 270 20.59 9.38 3.97
C ASP A 270 21.84 8.50 3.78
N GLN A 271 21.91 7.33 4.42
CA GLN A 271 22.98 6.35 4.18
C GLN A 271 22.75 5.63 2.84
N PRO A 272 23.79 5.53 1.98
CA PRO A 272 23.63 4.98 0.63
C PRO A 272 22.91 3.65 0.55
N ILE A 273 23.26 2.71 1.43
CA ILE A 273 22.65 1.36 1.44
C ILE A 273 21.16 1.39 1.84
N LEU A 274 20.71 2.41 2.59
CA LEU A 274 19.33 2.54 3.05
C LEU A 274 18.44 3.38 2.12
N HIS A 275 19.03 4.04 1.13
CA HIS A 275 18.26 4.91 0.24
C HIS A 275 17.21 4.13 -0.57
N LEU A 276 17.57 2.98 -1.12
CA LEU A 276 16.65 2.15 -1.90
C LEU A 276 15.59 1.45 -1.02
N PRO A 277 15.94 0.85 0.15
CA PRO A 277 14.98 0.43 1.16
C PRO A 277 14.00 1.52 1.57
N PHE A 278 14.45 2.73 1.84
CA PHE A 278 13.58 3.86 2.18
C PHE A 278 12.59 4.19 1.05
N ARG A 279 13.05 4.22 -0.20
CA ARG A 279 12.17 4.41 -1.37
C ARG A 279 11.11 3.29 -1.49
N LEU A 280 11.49 2.04 -1.18
CA LEU A 280 10.55 0.92 -1.17
C LEU A 280 9.45 1.16 -0.12
N LEU A 281 9.80 1.49 1.12
CA LEU A 281 8.81 1.75 2.18
C LEU A 281 7.90 2.95 1.81
N THR A 282 8.45 3.98 1.19
CA THR A 282 7.69 5.15 0.75
C THR A 282 6.66 4.76 -0.31
N VAL A 283 7.07 4.02 -1.35
CA VAL A 283 6.14 3.66 -2.43
C VAL A 283 5.06 2.67 -1.97
N LEU A 284 5.33 1.82 -0.96
CA LEU A 284 4.30 0.97 -0.35
C LEU A 284 3.23 1.80 0.37
N MET A 285 3.63 2.88 1.06
CA MET A 285 2.68 3.84 1.64
C MET A 285 1.89 4.55 0.55
N ASP A 286 2.55 4.96 -0.55
CA ASP A 286 1.87 5.63 -1.67
C ASP A 286 0.80 4.74 -2.32
N VAL A 287 1.05 3.44 -2.51
CA VAL A 287 0.07 2.46 -2.99
C VAL A 287 -1.15 2.41 -2.06
N ASP A 288 -0.92 2.27 -0.76
CA ASP A 288 -1.99 2.14 0.23
C ASP A 288 -2.83 3.44 0.34
N GLU A 289 -2.15 4.59 0.29
CA GLU A 289 -2.80 5.90 0.33
C GLU A 289 -3.64 6.15 -0.93
N THR A 290 -3.07 5.91 -2.11
CA THR A 290 -3.76 6.18 -3.38
C THR A 290 -4.97 5.28 -3.56
N LEU A 291 -4.86 4.00 -3.19
CA LEU A 291 -5.98 3.06 -3.21
C LEU A 291 -7.08 3.43 -2.19
N THR A 292 -6.69 3.95 -1.02
CA THR A 292 -7.63 4.48 -0.01
C THR A 292 -8.38 5.69 -0.57
N ASN A 293 -7.69 6.63 -1.20
CA ASN A 293 -8.28 7.82 -1.83
C ASN A 293 -9.26 7.42 -2.95
N TRP A 294 -8.90 6.42 -3.76
CA TRP A 294 -9.80 5.88 -4.79
C TRP A 294 -11.09 5.31 -4.18
N ARG A 295 -10.98 4.51 -3.10
CA ARG A 295 -12.17 3.96 -2.41
C ARG A 295 -13.07 5.06 -1.84
N GLN A 296 -12.48 6.08 -1.21
CA GLN A 296 -13.23 7.21 -0.66
C GLN A 296 -13.95 8.00 -1.76
N ARG A 297 -13.25 8.27 -2.87
CA ARG A 297 -13.84 8.96 -4.02
C ARG A 297 -14.97 8.16 -4.65
N HIS A 298 -14.76 6.85 -4.81
CA HIS A 298 -15.79 5.92 -5.30
C HIS A 298 -17.03 5.91 -4.37
N ALA A 299 -16.85 5.90 -3.07
CA ALA A 299 -17.95 5.95 -2.10
C ALA A 299 -18.77 7.25 -2.24
N LEU A 300 -18.10 8.40 -2.40
CA LEU A 300 -18.76 9.69 -2.62
C LEU A 300 -19.51 9.73 -3.95
N MET A 301 -18.92 9.21 -5.02
CA MET A 301 -19.56 9.08 -6.32
C MET A 301 -20.81 8.19 -6.23
N ALA A 302 -20.73 7.04 -5.58
CA ALA A 302 -21.87 6.15 -5.38
C ALA A 302 -22.99 6.84 -4.60
N MET A 303 -22.67 7.62 -3.55
CA MET A 303 -23.66 8.40 -2.82
C MET A 303 -24.34 9.45 -3.71
N ARG A 304 -23.57 10.13 -4.57
CA ARG A 304 -24.09 11.12 -5.51
C ARG A 304 -25.04 10.49 -6.53
N MET A 305 -24.75 9.24 -6.98
CA MET A 305 -25.52 8.57 -8.03
C MET A 305 -26.80 7.89 -7.52
N ILE A 306 -26.77 7.27 -6.36
CA ILE A 306 -27.89 6.47 -5.84
C ILE A 306 -28.43 6.94 -4.47
N GLY A 307 -27.77 7.90 -3.83
CA GLY A 307 -28.14 8.36 -2.47
C GLY A 307 -28.08 7.22 -1.46
N THR A 308 -29.13 7.09 -0.66
CA THR A 308 -29.25 6.00 0.35
C THR A 308 -29.92 4.73 -0.18
N ARG A 309 -30.17 4.64 -1.50
CA ARG A 309 -30.78 3.45 -2.10
C ARG A 309 -29.84 2.23 -2.00
N ILE A 310 -30.45 1.05 -1.95
CA ILE A 310 -29.69 -0.20 -2.04
C ILE A 310 -28.99 -0.27 -3.40
N GLY A 311 -27.70 -0.61 -3.42
CA GLY A 311 -26.92 -0.81 -4.65
C GLY A 311 -27.39 -2.05 -5.42
N THR A 312 -27.02 -2.18 -6.70
CA THR A 312 -27.34 -3.35 -7.55
C THR A 312 -26.85 -4.67 -6.94
N GLY A 313 -25.80 -4.63 -6.11
CA GLY A 313 -25.25 -5.79 -5.38
C GLY A 313 -25.94 -6.08 -4.03
N GLY A 314 -27.02 -5.35 -3.66
CA GLY A 314 -27.83 -5.63 -2.46
C GLY A 314 -27.24 -5.08 -1.14
N SER A 315 -26.21 -4.23 -1.19
CA SER A 315 -25.64 -3.57 0.01
C SER A 315 -26.22 -2.17 0.19
N SER A 316 -26.03 -1.59 1.41
CA SER A 316 -26.38 -0.20 1.74
C SER A 316 -25.51 0.85 0.98
N GLY A 317 -24.87 0.47 -0.12
CA GLY A 317 -24.13 1.33 -1.04
C GLY A 317 -23.06 2.17 -0.35
N HIS A 318 -23.33 3.44 -0.12
CA HIS A 318 -22.37 4.42 0.39
C HIS A 318 -21.77 4.05 1.76
N GLU A 319 -22.59 3.64 2.75
CA GLU A 319 -22.09 3.37 4.11
C GLU A 319 -21.09 2.20 4.14
N TYR A 320 -21.39 1.14 3.40
CA TYR A 320 -20.46 0.02 3.23
C TYR A 320 -19.14 0.47 2.57
N LEU A 321 -19.22 1.25 1.49
CA LEU A 321 -18.04 1.72 0.77
C LEU A 321 -17.18 2.65 1.64
N ARG A 322 -17.80 3.55 2.42
CA ARG A 322 -17.11 4.44 3.36
C ARG A 322 -16.34 3.64 4.42
N ARG A 323 -17.01 2.70 5.07
CA ARG A 323 -16.39 1.85 6.09
C ARG A 323 -15.27 0.99 5.49
N SER A 324 -15.48 0.46 4.28
CA SER A 324 -14.45 -0.30 3.56
C SER A 324 -13.22 0.55 3.25
N ALA A 325 -13.36 1.83 2.92
CA ALA A 325 -12.24 2.72 2.68
C ALA A 325 -11.41 2.98 3.96
N GLU A 326 -12.07 3.07 5.12
CA GLU A 326 -11.40 3.32 6.41
C GLU A 326 -10.61 2.10 6.93
N GLY A 327 -11.14 0.88 6.73
CA GLY A 327 -10.59 -0.36 7.28
C GLY A 327 -9.60 -1.10 6.37
N SER A 328 -9.36 -0.63 5.14
CA SER A 328 -8.64 -1.42 4.12
C SER A 328 -7.16 -1.07 3.95
N ARG A 329 -6.52 -0.42 4.93
CA ARG A 329 -5.09 -0.10 4.85
C ARG A 329 -4.23 -1.31 5.21
N VAL A 330 -3.35 -1.69 4.30
CA VAL A 330 -2.45 -2.85 4.47
C VAL A 330 -1.18 -2.44 5.22
N PHE A 331 -0.58 -1.31 4.83
CA PHE A 331 0.72 -0.84 5.32
C PHE A 331 0.60 0.25 6.39
N HIS A 332 -0.48 0.25 7.19
CA HIS A 332 -0.74 1.29 8.19
C HIS A 332 0.41 1.46 9.21
N ASP A 333 1.16 0.39 9.53
CA ASP A 333 2.30 0.46 10.43
C ASP A 333 3.43 1.36 9.90
N LEU A 334 3.62 1.40 8.57
CA LEU A 334 4.63 2.27 7.97
C LEU A 334 4.27 3.77 8.14
N PHE A 335 2.98 4.12 8.09
CA PHE A 335 2.52 5.48 8.40
C PHE A 335 2.80 5.83 9.86
N ASN A 336 2.62 4.88 10.77
CA ASN A 336 2.83 5.09 12.20
C ASN A 336 4.31 5.28 12.57
N LEU A 337 5.26 4.91 11.71
CA LEU A 337 6.69 5.11 11.96
C LEU A 337 7.05 6.58 12.21
N THR A 338 6.32 7.53 11.63
CA THR A 338 6.53 8.97 11.86
C THR A 338 6.44 9.36 13.32
N THR A 339 5.64 8.67 14.11
CA THR A 339 5.52 8.88 15.56
C THR A 339 6.84 8.66 16.31
N PHE A 340 7.72 7.84 15.73
CA PHE A 340 9.00 7.43 16.33
C PHE A 340 10.21 8.19 15.76
N LEU A 341 10.00 9.12 14.84
CA LEU A 341 11.10 9.91 14.31
C LEU A 341 11.52 10.97 15.33
N ILE A 342 12.84 11.16 15.45
CA ILE A 342 13.43 12.22 16.27
C ILE A 342 14.23 13.18 15.36
N PRO A 343 14.52 14.42 15.80
CA PRO A 343 15.32 15.35 15.03
C PRO A 343 16.69 14.77 14.64
N ARG A 344 17.15 15.06 13.43
CA ARG A 344 18.45 14.57 12.93
C ARG A 344 19.63 14.91 13.84
N SER A 345 19.58 16.07 14.48
CA SER A 345 20.60 16.52 15.44
C SER A 345 20.68 15.67 16.72
N GLU A 346 19.65 14.87 16.97
CA GLU A 346 19.53 14.02 18.16
C GLU A 346 19.73 12.52 17.84
N LEU A 347 19.87 12.20 16.55
CA LEU A 347 20.14 10.82 16.14
C LEU A 347 21.49 10.35 16.70
N PRO A 348 21.59 9.13 17.20
CA PRO A 348 22.86 8.52 17.58
C PRO A 348 23.85 8.60 16.42
N VAL A 349 25.07 9.11 16.69
CA VAL A 349 26.12 9.16 15.70
C VAL A 349 26.62 7.74 15.43
N LEU A 350 26.57 7.32 14.18
CA LEU A 350 27.10 6.03 13.75
C LEU A 350 28.63 6.03 13.90
N SER A 351 29.19 4.93 14.40
CA SER A 351 30.65 4.77 14.41
C SER A 351 31.21 4.79 12.98
N GLU A 352 32.47 5.20 12.80
CA GLU A 352 33.09 5.22 11.47
C GLU A 352 33.06 3.87 10.76
N SER A 353 33.18 2.76 11.51
CA SER A 353 33.11 1.41 10.96
C SER A 353 31.73 1.08 10.42
N VAL A 354 30.66 1.47 11.15
CA VAL A 354 29.27 1.32 10.74
C VAL A 354 28.96 2.20 9.54
N ALA A 355 29.33 3.48 9.60
CA ALA A 355 29.12 4.43 8.49
C ALA A 355 29.80 3.97 7.19
N ARG A 356 31.02 3.43 7.28
CA ARG A 356 31.74 2.84 6.13
C ARG A 356 31.05 1.59 5.57
N SER A 357 30.49 0.73 6.41
CA SER A 357 29.76 -0.45 5.96
C SER A 357 28.41 -0.11 5.30
N MET A 358 27.84 1.06 5.60
CA MET A 358 26.61 1.55 5.02
C MET A 358 26.82 2.44 3.78
N GLY A 359 28.05 2.84 3.52
CA GLY A 359 28.44 3.66 2.38
C GLY A 359 29.21 2.88 1.33
N PHE A 360 29.35 3.47 0.16
CA PHE A 360 30.34 3.07 -0.84
C PHE A 360 31.01 4.34 -1.39
N THR A 361 32.33 4.25 -1.62
CA THR A 361 33.11 5.32 -2.27
C THR A 361 33.72 4.72 -3.52
N LEU A 362 33.51 5.36 -4.67
CA LEU A 362 34.22 5.01 -5.89
C LEU A 362 35.55 5.77 -5.87
N ASP A 363 36.64 5.06 -5.54
CA ASP A 363 38.00 5.59 -5.67
C ASP A 363 38.50 5.35 -7.10
N ALA A 364 38.70 6.42 -7.83
CA ALA A 364 39.25 6.38 -9.19
C ALA A 364 40.73 5.94 -9.24
N ASP A 365 41.43 5.91 -8.07
CA ASP A 365 42.86 5.65 -7.99
C ASP A 365 43.27 4.20 -7.65
N SER A 366 42.32 3.27 -7.53
CA SER A 366 42.65 1.88 -7.18
C SER A 366 43.23 1.04 -8.32
N ASP A 367 43.12 1.51 -9.59
CA ASP A 367 43.59 0.76 -10.77
C ASP A 367 45.06 1.05 -11.18
N SER A 368 45.77 1.95 -10.47
CA SER A 368 47.12 2.33 -10.88
C SER A 368 48.27 1.66 -10.11
N ARG A 369 48.01 0.71 -9.20
CA ARG A 369 49.06 0.10 -8.37
C ARG A 369 49.46 -1.33 -8.71
N ASP A 370 48.87 -1.97 -9.72
CA ASP A 370 49.20 -3.37 -10.11
C ASP A 370 49.91 -3.52 -11.47
N SER A 371 50.44 -2.45 -12.01
CA SER A 371 51.29 -2.55 -13.23
C SER A 371 52.74 -2.08 -12.93
N GLY A 372 53.43 -2.85 -12.09
CA GLY A 372 54.87 -2.56 -11.89
C GLY A 372 55.53 -3.55 -10.93
N THR A 373 55.93 -4.71 -11.46
CA THR A 373 57.27 -5.31 -11.25
C THR A 373 57.39 -6.68 -11.87
N SER A 374 58.28 -6.72 -12.88
CA SER A 374 59.16 -7.81 -13.30
C SER A 374 58.55 -8.99 -14.02
#